data_42f9d50b6c8d6eddec4584672ca3d2ff
#
_entry.id   42f9d50b6c8d6eddec4584672ca3d2ff
#
_cell.length_a   1.000
_cell.length_b   1.000
_cell.length_c   1.000
_cell.angle_alpha   90.00
_cell.angle_beta   90.00
_cell.angle_gamma   90.00
#
_symmetry.space_group_name_H-M   'P 1'
#
loop_
_entity.id
_entity.type
_entity.pdbx_description
1 polymer ?
#
loop_
_entity_poly.entity_id
_entity_poly.type
_entity_poly.pdbx_seq_one_letter_code
_entity_poly.pdbx_strand_id
1 'polypeptide(L)'
;MKFTYKIVHVELNFGIQLCQQRNEFGLNPGHTSSIRRIEGGMLSYHADMDIMTNPFELGLDRLIDLDSGQKFIGHEALRKIKADGVSRKQVGIIIDCEPLEGPNTTFWKIKKNNKVIGKVTSAIYSPRLEKNIALAMISIEYSEIDTTIQIETPSGIKEAIIVNKPFYDPKKKITATNTI
;
A
#
# COMPACT_ATOMS: atom_id res chain seq x y z
N MET A 1 -20.60 -6.91 -33.32
CA MET A 1 -20.04 -8.16 -32.72
C MET A 1 -18.79 -8.73 -33.41
N LYS A 2 -18.51 -8.45 -34.66
CA LYS A 2 -17.31 -8.98 -35.36
C LYS A 2 -15.97 -8.25 -35.08
N PHE A 3 -15.99 -7.01 -34.65
CA PHE A 3 -14.79 -6.22 -34.39
C PHE A 3 -14.08 -6.59 -33.07
N THR A 4 -14.83 -6.91 -32.05
CA THR A 4 -14.29 -7.29 -30.72
C THR A 4 -13.54 -8.61 -30.76
N TYR A 5 -14.01 -9.58 -31.53
CA TYR A 5 -13.35 -10.87 -31.69
C TYR A 5 -11.97 -10.79 -32.38
N LYS A 6 -11.81 -9.87 -33.33
CA LYS A 6 -10.57 -9.71 -34.09
C LYS A 6 -9.45 -9.08 -33.22
N ILE A 7 -9.80 -8.12 -32.36
CA ILE A 7 -8.85 -7.48 -31.44
C ILE A 7 -8.34 -8.47 -30.41
N VAL A 8 -9.23 -9.25 -29.78
CA VAL A 8 -8.85 -10.27 -28.78
C VAL A 8 -7.92 -11.33 -29.35
N HIS A 9 -8.13 -11.77 -30.62
CA HIS A 9 -7.24 -12.72 -31.27
C HIS A 9 -5.85 -12.18 -31.60
N VAL A 10 -5.74 -10.89 -31.96
CA VAL A 10 -4.46 -10.23 -32.22
C VAL A 10 -3.66 -10.07 -30.93
N GLU A 11 -4.29 -9.64 -29.86
CA GLU A 11 -3.64 -9.49 -28.55
C GLU A 11 -3.19 -10.84 -27.97
N LEU A 12 -4.01 -11.89 -28.12
CA LEU A 12 -3.67 -13.24 -27.68
C LEU A 12 -2.48 -13.80 -28.46
N ASN A 13 -2.46 -13.64 -29.80
CA ASN A 13 -1.36 -14.09 -30.64
C ASN A 13 -0.07 -13.34 -30.33
N PHE A 14 -0.12 -12.04 -30.09
CA PHE A 14 1.05 -11.23 -29.70
C PHE A 14 1.60 -11.70 -28.34
N GLY A 15 0.73 -11.94 -27.36
CA GLY A 15 1.12 -12.50 -26.06
C GLY A 15 1.78 -13.88 -26.18
N ILE A 16 1.25 -14.76 -27.03
CA ILE A 16 1.84 -16.09 -27.29
C ILE A 16 3.21 -15.97 -27.92
N GLN A 17 3.38 -15.08 -28.91
CA GLN A 17 4.68 -14.84 -29.55
C GLN A 17 5.73 -14.33 -28.57
N LEU A 18 5.36 -13.37 -27.70
CA LEU A 18 6.24 -12.91 -26.63
C LEU A 18 6.64 -14.02 -25.66
N CYS A 19 5.69 -14.90 -25.30
CA CYS A 19 5.97 -16.04 -24.45
C CYS A 19 6.87 -17.08 -25.12
N GLN A 20 6.82 -17.24 -26.44
CA GLN A 20 7.69 -18.13 -27.19
C GLN A 20 9.16 -17.64 -27.22
N GLN A 21 9.35 -16.33 -27.34
CA GLN A 21 10.69 -15.70 -27.32
C GLN A 21 11.28 -15.57 -25.89
N ARG A 22 10.51 -15.90 -24.88
CA ARG A 22 10.89 -15.80 -23.48
C ARG A 22 12.24 -16.47 -23.15
N ASN A 23 12.47 -17.66 -23.70
CA ASN A 23 13.66 -18.44 -23.39
C ASN A 23 14.93 -17.85 -24.01
N GLU A 24 14.80 -17.18 -25.15
CA GLU A 24 15.94 -16.56 -25.86
C GLU A 24 16.40 -15.27 -25.14
N PHE A 25 15.47 -14.48 -24.65
CA PHE A 25 15.76 -13.18 -24.03
C PHE A 25 15.61 -13.14 -22.50
N GLY A 26 15.33 -14.28 -21.85
CA GLY A 26 15.11 -14.33 -20.40
C GLY A 26 13.89 -13.56 -19.91
N LEU A 27 12.92 -13.28 -20.80
CA LEU A 27 11.73 -12.51 -20.47
C LEU A 27 10.75 -13.33 -19.63
N ASN A 28 10.18 -12.74 -18.60
CA ASN A 28 9.12 -13.32 -17.81
C ASN A 28 7.90 -12.41 -17.79
N PRO A 29 6.67 -12.97 -17.87
CA PRO A 29 5.47 -12.16 -17.76
C PRO A 29 5.44 -11.49 -16.38
N GLY A 30 5.21 -10.17 -16.40
CA GLY A 30 4.99 -9.39 -15.20
C GLY A 30 3.50 -9.14 -14.99
N HIS A 31 3.07 -9.11 -13.73
CA HIS A 31 1.73 -8.67 -13.38
C HIS A 31 1.76 -7.85 -12.09
N THR A 32 0.67 -7.13 -11.83
CA THR A 32 0.49 -6.44 -10.56
C THR A 32 0.48 -7.45 -9.42
N SER A 33 1.22 -7.17 -8.36
CA SER A 33 1.33 -8.04 -7.20
C SER A 33 0.94 -7.26 -5.93
N SER A 34 -0.09 -7.72 -5.25
CA SER A 34 -0.48 -7.16 -3.95
C SER A 34 0.65 -7.27 -2.92
N ILE A 35 1.44 -8.34 -2.98
CA ILE A 35 2.59 -8.52 -2.10
C ILE A 35 3.59 -7.39 -2.32
N ARG A 36 4.08 -7.21 -3.54
CA ARG A 36 5.09 -6.17 -3.87
C ARG A 36 4.57 -4.76 -3.61
N ARG A 37 3.28 -4.50 -3.87
CA ARG A 37 2.65 -3.22 -3.60
C ARG A 37 2.70 -2.89 -2.11
N ILE A 38 2.27 -3.82 -1.26
CA ILE A 38 2.23 -3.60 0.18
C ILE A 38 3.65 -3.56 0.75
N GLU A 39 4.57 -4.45 0.33
CA GLU A 39 5.99 -4.40 0.70
C GLU A 39 6.62 -3.03 0.41
N GLY A 40 6.32 -2.46 -0.75
CA GLY A 40 6.78 -1.13 -1.16
C GLY A 40 6.02 0.04 -0.53
N GLY A 41 4.98 -0.21 0.27
CA GLY A 41 4.14 0.82 0.87
C GLY A 41 3.32 1.61 -0.17
N MET A 42 3.08 1.03 -1.35
CA MET A 42 2.31 1.69 -2.41
C MET A 42 0.81 1.59 -2.14
N LEU A 43 0.15 2.74 -2.21
CA LEU A 43 -1.27 2.90 -1.93
C LEU A 43 -2.11 2.47 -3.12
N SER A 44 -3.28 1.89 -2.82
CA SER A 44 -4.31 1.58 -3.82
C SER A 44 -5.52 2.46 -3.61
N TYR A 45 -6.00 3.06 -4.70
CA TYR A 45 -7.24 3.84 -4.65
C TYR A 45 -8.42 2.91 -4.32
N HIS A 46 -9.38 3.40 -3.56
CA HIS A 46 -10.49 2.69 -2.92
C HIS A 46 -10.12 1.77 -1.75
N ALA A 47 -8.93 1.17 -1.72
CA ALA A 47 -8.49 0.36 -0.58
C ALA A 47 -7.84 1.25 0.50
N ASP A 48 -6.71 1.88 0.18
CA ASP A 48 -5.88 2.62 1.15
C ASP A 48 -6.18 4.12 1.19
N MET A 49 -6.77 4.64 0.13
CA MET A 49 -7.14 6.05 -0.02
C MET A 49 -8.39 6.21 -0.88
N ASP A 50 -9.07 7.33 -0.72
CA ASP A 50 -10.24 7.75 -1.48
C ASP A 50 -10.27 9.29 -1.60
N ILE A 51 -11.35 9.83 -2.15
CA ILE A 51 -11.53 11.28 -2.31
C ILE A 51 -11.61 12.04 -0.96
N MET A 52 -11.86 11.33 0.14
CA MET A 52 -11.96 11.90 1.49
C MET A 52 -10.62 11.89 2.24
N THR A 53 -9.58 11.35 1.64
CA THR A 53 -8.23 11.31 2.21
C THR A 53 -7.36 12.42 1.63
N ASN A 54 -6.60 13.10 2.50
CA ASN A 54 -5.66 14.10 2.06
C ASN A 54 -4.21 13.57 2.03
N PRO A 55 -3.30 14.20 1.29
CA PRO A 55 -1.93 13.71 1.16
C PRO A 55 -1.13 13.64 2.46
N PHE A 56 -1.42 14.51 3.44
CA PHE A 56 -0.72 14.50 4.73
C PHE A 56 -1.12 13.30 5.57
N GLU A 57 -2.38 12.86 5.52
CA GLU A 57 -2.83 11.62 6.14
C GLU A 57 -2.11 10.40 5.56
N LEU A 58 -1.76 10.45 4.28
CA LEU A 58 -1.14 9.36 3.53
C LEU A 58 0.40 9.34 3.64
N GLY A 59 1.01 10.38 4.21
CA GLY A 59 2.46 10.54 4.26
C GLY A 59 3.06 10.87 2.87
N LEU A 60 2.30 11.56 2.04
CA LEU A 60 2.70 12.03 0.71
C LEU A 60 3.08 13.53 0.70
N ASP A 61 3.27 14.11 1.87
CA ASP A 61 3.64 15.52 2.07
C ASP A 61 4.89 15.93 1.27
N ARG A 62 5.85 15.01 1.10
CA ARG A 62 7.07 15.23 0.30
C ARG A 62 6.80 15.50 -1.20
N LEU A 63 5.61 15.18 -1.69
CA LEU A 63 5.19 15.40 -3.08
C LEU A 63 4.45 16.72 -3.27
N ILE A 64 4.25 17.49 -2.20
CA ILE A 64 3.51 18.74 -2.20
C ILE A 64 4.47 19.88 -1.87
N ASP A 65 4.63 20.79 -2.82
CA ASP A 65 5.36 22.03 -2.60
C ASP A 65 4.36 23.19 -2.43
N LEU A 66 4.13 23.58 -1.19
CA LEU A 66 3.25 24.72 -0.85
C LEU A 66 3.97 26.07 -0.90
N ASP A 67 5.29 26.07 -1.05
CA ASP A 67 6.13 27.25 -0.91
C ASP A 67 6.77 27.67 -2.25
N SER A 68 6.52 26.93 -3.34
CA SER A 68 7.05 27.19 -4.69
C SER A 68 6.58 28.51 -5.32
N GLY A 69 5.64 29.20 -4.70
CA GLY A 69 5.03 30.40 -5.26
C GLY A 69 3.98 30.15 -6.37
N GLN A 70 3.87 28.91 -6.86
CA GLN A 70 2.86 28.53 -7.84
C GLN A 70 1.57 28.07 -7.17
N LYS A 71 0.45 28.71 -7.51
CA LYS A 71 -0.86 28.32 -7.00
C LYS A 71 -1.45 27.21 -7.89
N PHE A 72 -2.02 26.20 -7.24
CA PHE A 72 -2.75 25.11 -7.87
C PHE A 72 -4.10 24.87 -7.19
N ILE A 73 -4.98 24.10 -7.79
CA ILE A 73 -6.31 23.80 -7.23
C ILE A 73 -6.10 23.03 -5.91
N GLY A 74 -6.68 23.54 -4.82
CA GLY A 74 -6.54 22.94 -3.47
C GLY A 74 -5.36 23.46 -2.65
N HIS A 75 -4.51 24.35 -3.18
CA HIS A 75 -3.34 24.89 -2.50
C HIS A 75 -3.66 25.50 -1.11
N GLU A 76 -4.68 26.38 -1.04
CA GLU A 76 -5.09 27.01 0.23
C GLU A 76 -5.70 26.01 1.22
N ALA A 77 -6.46 25.03 0.70
CA ALA A 77 -7.01 23.96 1.54
C ALA A 77 -5.89 23.10 2.16
N LEU A 78 -4.87 22.76 1.37
CA LEU A 78 -3.73 22.00 1.88
C LEU A 78 -2.87 22.81 2.86
N ARG A 79 -2.72 24.12 2.65
CA ARG A 79 -2.07 25.00 3.64
C ARG A 79 -2.80 24.99 4.97
N LYS A 80 -4.13 25.08 4.94
CA LYS A 80 -4.94 25.00 6.15
C LYS A 80 -4.78 23.66 6.85
N ILE A 81 -4.88 22.53 6.11
CA ILE A 81 -4.70 21.19 6.68
C ILE A 81 -3.31 21.03 7.30
N LYS A 82 -2.25 21.57 6.63
CA LYS A 82 -0.88 21.54 7.18
C LYS A 82 -0.77 22.32 8.49
N ALA A 83 -1.44 23.46 8.60
CA ALA A 83 -1.45 24.29 9.82
C ALA A 83 -2.26 23.65 10.95
N ASP A 84 -3.44 23.11 10.65
CA ASP A 84 -4.35 22.50 11.62
C ASP A 84 -3.88 21.10 12.06
N GLY A 85 -3.03 20.45 11.27
CA GLY A 85 -2.62 19.05 11.44
C GLY A 85 -3.67 18.07 10.95
N VAL A 86 -3.32 16.78 11.01
CA VAL A 86 -4.22 15.68 10.62
C VAL A 86 -4.68 14.90 11.84
N SER A 87 -5.91 14.42 11.82
CA SER A 87 -6.49 13.61 12.91
C SER A 87 -6.18 12.12 12.80
N ARG A 88 -5.76 11.66 11.62
CA ARG A 88 -5.45 10.26 11.32
C ARG A 88 -4.25 10.17 10.38
N LYS A 89 -3.59 9.03 10.40
CA LYS A 89 -2.40 8.79 9.57
C LYS A 89 -2.37 7.36 9.05
N GLN A 90 -1.88 7.21 7.84
CA GLN A 90 -1.63 5.90 7.27
C GLN A 90 -0.26 5.38 7.73
N VAL A 91 -0.27 4.16 8.27
CA VAL A 91 0.91 3.49 8.85
C VAL A 91 1.12 2.12 8.24
N GLY A 92 2.33 1.58 8.42
CA GLY A 92 2.64 0.18 8.21
C GLY A 92 2.44 -0.60 9.49
N ILE A 93 2.00 -1.88 9.37
CA ILE A 93 1.75 -2.77 10.50
C ILE A 93 2.32 -4.15 10.18
N ILE A 94 2.91 -4.80 11.19
CA ILE A 94 3.21 -6.23 11.19
C ILE A 94 2.21 -6.90 12.10
N ILE A 95 1.54 -7.95 11.60
CA ILE A 95 0.51 -8.69 12.33
C ILE A 95 1.10 -10.01 12.81
N ASP A 96 0.96 -10.29 14.09
CA ASP A 96 1.42 -11.54 14.70
C ASP A 96 0.31 -12.61 14.60
N CYS A 97 0.37 -13.38 13.53
CA CYS A 97 -0.52 -14.50 13.29
C CYS A 97 0.08 -15.46 12.26
N GLU A 98 -0.54 -16.64 12.10
CA GLU A 98 -0.22 -17.56 11.01
C GLU A 98 -0.26 -16.84 9.65
N PRO A 99 0.55 -17.29 8.66
CA PRO A 99 0.58 -16.71 7.34
C PRO A 99 -0.82 -16.56 6.73
N LEU A 100 -1.15 -15.33 6.31
CA LEU A 100 -2.41 -15.06 5.63
C LEU A 100 -2.43 -15.79 4.29
N GLU A 101 -3.51 -16.52 4.00
CA GLU A 101 -3.67 -17.26 2.74
C GLU A 101 -3.80 -16.35 1.51
N GLY A 102 -4.19 -15.10 1.72
CA GLY A 102 -4.37 -14.11 0.66
C GLY A 102 -4.56 -12.69 1.20
N PRO A 103 -4.80 -11.72 0.30
CA PRO A 103 -5.09 -10.35 0.71
C PRO A 103 -6.43 -10.28 1.45
N ASN A 104 -6.54 -9.33 2.39
CA ASN A 104 -7.81 -9.07 3.05
C ASN A 104 -8.87 -8.60 2.03
N THR A 105 -10.08 -9.12 2.16
CA THR A 105 -11.23 -8.75 1.31
C THR A 105 -12.13 -7.69 1.95
N THR A 106 -11.96 -7.45 3.24
CA THR A 106 -12.71 -6.46 4.02
C THR A 106 -11.75 -5.67 4.92
N PHE A 107 -12.16 -4.50 5.34
CA PHE A 107 -11.41 -3.72 6.32
C PHE A 107 -11.52 -4.35 7.71
N TRP A 108 -10.40 -4.53 8.39
CA TRP A 108 -10.38 -5.05 9.76
C TRP A 108 -10.25 -3.91 10.75
N LYS A 109 -11.03 -3.94 11.82
CA LYS A 109 -10.98 -2.92 12.86
C LYS A 109 -9.70 -3.04 13.67
N ILE A 110 -9.12 -1.88 13.98
CA ILE A 110 -7.95 -1.78 14.88
C ILE A 110 -8.42 -1.22 16.21
N LYS A 111 -8.01 -1.86 17.29
CA LYS A 111 -8.34 -1.47 18.65
C LYS A 111 -7.10 -1.24 19.51
N LYS A 112 -7.21 -0.34 20.45
CA LYS A 112 -6.31 -0.19 21.60
C LYS A 112 -7.13 0.16 22.80
N ASN A 113 -6.92 -0.55 23.93
CA ASN A 113 -7.70 -0.38 25.17
C ASN A 113 -9.22 -0.44 24.91
N ASN A 114 -9.70 -1.42 24.16
CA ASN A 114 -11.10 -1.61 23.74
C ASN A 114 -11.70 -0.46 22.90
N LYS A 115 -10.95 0.59 22.57
CA LYS A 115 -11.38 1.67 21.69
C LYS A 115 -10.99 1.36 20.25
N VAL A 116 -11.92 1.53 19.30
CA VAL A 116 -11.59 1.46 17.86
C VAL A 116 -10.80 2.72 17.51
N ILE A 117 -9.58 2.54 17.01
CA ILE A 117 -8.64 3.62 16.67
C ILE A 117 -8.39 3.72 15.17
N GLY A 118 -8.88 2.78 14.38
CA GLY A 118 -8.68 2.79 12.94
C GLY A 118 -9.08 1.48 12.27
N LYS A 119 -8.58 1.30 11.05
CA LYS A 119 -8.83 0.11 10.23
C LYS A 119 -7.61 -0.30 9.42
N VAL A 120 -7.41 -1.61 9.25
CA VAL A 120 -6.51 -2.18 8.26
C VAL A 120 -7.17 -2.03 6.89
N THR A 121 -6.44 -1.47 5.95
CA THR A 121 -6.92 -1.21 4.58
C THR A 121 -6.43 -2.27 3.60
N SER A 122 -5.19 -2.71 3.74
CA SER A 122 -4.59 -3.75 2.91
C SER A 122 -3.67 -4.62 3.76
N ALA A 123 -3.84 -5.94 3.68
CA ALA A 123 -3.01 -6.90 4.41
C ALA A 123 -2.67 -8.10 3.54
N ILE A 124 -1.47 -8.67 3.70
CA ILE A 124 -1.02 -9.87 3.01
C ILE A 124 0.18 -10.49 3.74
N TYR A 125 0.38 -11.78 3.55
CA TYR A 125 1.64 -12.43 3.91
C TYR A 125 2.72 -12.12 2.87
N SER A 126 3.89 -11.69 3.34
CA SER A 126 5.08 -11.52 2.50
C SER A 126 6.02 -12.71 2.71
N PRO A 127 6.17 -13.61 1.71
CA PRO A 127 7.10 -14.74 1.81
C PRO A 127 8.56 -14.30 1.92
N ARG A 128 8.89 -13.13 1.36
CA ARG A 128 10.25 -12.56 1.42
C ARG A 128 10.63 -12.08 2.82
N LEU A 129 9.67 -11.48 3.52
CA LEU A 129 9.86 -10.95 4.86
C LEU A 129 9.48 -11.97 5.94
N GLU A 130 8.84 -13.09 5.54
CA GLU A 130 8.27 -14.11 6.41
C GLU A 130 7.33 -13.49 7.48
N LYS A 131 6.55 -12.48 7.07
CA LYS A 131 5.67 -11.71 7.95
C LYS A 131 4.36 -11.35 7.28
N ASN A 132 3.30 -11.27 8.08
CA ASN A 132 2.06 -10.65 7.67
C ASN A 132 2.22 -9.12 7.77
N ILE A 133 2.19 -8.45 6.64
CA ILE A 133 2.34 -7.00 6.53
C ILE A 133 1.02 -6.35 6.14
N ALA A 134 0.78 -5.17 6.66
CA ALA A 134 -0.46 -4.46 6.38
C ALA A 134 -0.28 -2.95 6.30
N LEU A 135 -1.14 -2.31 5.53
CA LEU A 135 -1.34 -0.86 5.52
C LEU A 135 -2.62 -0.55 6.30
N ALA A 136 -2.60 0.51 7.08
CA ALA A 136 -3.74 0.88 7.92
C ALA A 136 -3.87 2.38 8.07
N MET A 137 -5.11 2.84 8.24
CA MET A 137 -5.43 4.21 8.61
C MET A 137 -5.85 4.24 10.08
N ILE A 138 -5.11 4.96 10.91
CA ILE A 138 -5.34 5.04 12.36
C ILE A 138 -5.34 6.47 12.87
N SER A 139 -5.96 6.69 14.03
CA SER A 139 -5.91 7.99 14.71
C SER A 139 -4.48 8.40 15.02
N ILE A 140 -4.15 9.67 14.82
CA ILE A 140 -2.79 10.21 14.93
C ILE A 140 -2.16 9.94 16.29
N GLU A 141 -2.96 9.98 17.36
CA GLU A 141 -2.55 9.74 18.75
C GLU A 141 -1.88 8.37 18.98
N TYR A 142 -2.19 7.39 18.10
CA TYR A 142 -1.69 6.02 18.20
C TYR A 142 -0.72 5.65 17.07
N SER A 143 -0.30 6.64 16.26
CA SER A 143 0.48 6.39 15.03
C SER A 143 1.98 6.26 15.23
N GLU A 144 2.46 6.29 16.48
CA GLU A 144 3.88 6.12 16.78
C GLU A 144 4.36 4.71 16.45
N ILE A 145 5.59 4.65 15.90
CA ILE A 145 6.27 3.39 15.61
C ILE A 145 6.47 2.61 16.90
N ASP A 146 6.50 1.28 16.80
CA ASP A 146 6.61 0.34 17.92
C ASP A 146 5.40 0.31 18.87
N THR A 147 4.32 1.04 18.53
CA THR A 147 3.05 0.94 19.26
C THR A 147 2.38 -0.41 19.01
N THR A 148 2.11 -1.17 20.06
CA THR A 148 1.30 -2.40 20.01
C THR A 148 -0.18 -2.08 19.94
N ILE A 149 -0.89 -2.77 19.05
CA ILE A 149 -2.32 -2.62 18.78
C ILE A 149 -2.97 -3.98 18.58
N GLN A 150 -4.30 -4.04 18.61
CA GLN A 150 -5.07 -5.25 18.35
C GLN A 150 -5.88 -5.10 17.07
N ILE A 151 -5.97 -6.16 16.28
CA ILE A 151 -6.69 -6.20 15.01
C ILE A 151 -7.76 -7.29 15.09
N GLU A 152 -9.01 -6.92 14.76
CA GLU A 152 -10.11 -7.88 14.61
C GLU A 152 -10.07 -8.48 13.21
N THR A 153 -9.41 -9.63 13.07
CA THR A 153 -9.38 -10.40 11.82
C THR A 153 -10.54 -11.40 11.77
N PRO A 154 -10.87 -11.97 10.60
CA PRO A 154 -11.85 -13.06 10.52
C PRO A 154 -11.53 -14.29 11.38
N SER A 155 -10.24 -14.52 11.68
CA SER A 155 -9.76 -15.62 12.54
C SER A 155 -9.63 -15.22 14.02
N GLY A 156 -10.17 -14.07 14.42
CA GLY A 156 -10.14 -13.56 15.79
C GLY A 156 -9.24 -12.35 15.98
N ILE A 157 -9.06 -11.95 17.25
CA ILE A 157 -8.22 -10.82 17.62
C ILE A 157 -6.74 -11.23 17.54
N LYS A 158 -5.94 -10.43 16.85
CA LYS A 158 -4.50 -10.63 16.69
C LYS A 158 -3.76 -9.41 17.21
N GLU A 159 -2.58 -9.63 17.77
CA GLU A 159 -1.67 -8.56 18.14
C GLU A 159 -0.90 -8.07 16.89
N ALA A 160 -0.54 -6.81 16.90
CA ALA A 160 0.21 -6.21 15.82
C ALA A 160 1.03 -5.03 16.32
N ILE A 161 2.06 -4.69 15.58
CA ILE A 161 2.95 -3.57 15.88
C ILE A 161 3.02 -2.60 14.71
N ILE A 162 3.02 -1.31 15.00
CA ILE A 162 3.18 -0.25 14.00
C ILE A 162 4.66 -0.16 13.63
N VAL A 163 4.93 -0.14 12.32
CA VAL A 163 6.29 -0.08 11.78
C VAL A 163 6.42 0.96 10.68
N ASN A 164 7.65 1.28 10.36
CA ASN A 164 7.95 2.12 9.20
C ASN A 164 7.55 1.44 7.88
N LYS A 165 7.14 2.25 6.92
CA LYS A 165 6.99 1.85 5.51
C LYS A 165 7.95 2.65 4.62
N PRO A 166 8.44 2.11 3.51
CA PRO A 166 8.16 0.75 2.98
C PRO A 166 8.76 -0.35 3.85
N PHE A 167 8.14 -1.55 3.82
CA PHE A 167 8.60 -2.72 4.59
C PHE A 167 9.87 -3.34 3.98
N TYR A 168 10.03 -3.21 2.67
CA TYR A 168 11.15 -3.75 1.91
C TYR A 168 11.93 -2.64 1.22
N ASP A 169 13.26 -2.74 1.28
CA ASP A 169 14.23 -1.79 0.71
C ASP A 169 13.90 -0.30 0.96
N PRO A 170 13.73 0.12 2.23
CA PRO A 170 13.32 1.48 2.57
C PRO A 170 14.29 2.55 2.05
N LYS A 171 15.55 2.17 1.81
CA LYS A 171 16.61 3.07 1.29
C LYS A 171 16.80 2.96 -0.22
N LYS A 172 15.99 2.16 -0.93
CA LYS A 172 16.06 1.91 -2.38
C LYS A 172 17.46 1.54 -2.87
N LYS A 173 18.20 0.75 -2.10
CA LYS A 173 19.57 0.36 -2.42
C LYS A 173 19.68 -0.65 -3.53
N ILE A 174 18.65 -1.49 -3.74
CA ILE A 174 18.67 -2.54 -4.76
C ILE A 174 18.78 -1.95 -6.16
N THR A 175 18.08 -0.86 -6.45
CA THR A 175 18.17 -0.18 -7.75
C THR A 175 19.50 0.53 -7.95
N ALA A 176 20.17 0.96 -6.87
CA ALA A 176 21.46 1.64 -6.95
C ALA A 176 22.65 0.66 -7.16
N THR A 177 22.47 -0.61 -6.78
CA THR A 177 23.55 -1.62 -6.87
C THR A 177 23.64 -2.28 -8.27
N ASN A 178 22.61 -2.13 -9.10
CA ASN A 178 22.56 -2.72 -10.45
C ASN A 178 22.93 -1.75 -11.58
N THR A 179 23.58 -0.64 -11.28
CA THR A 179 24.19 0.22 -12.31
C THR A 179 25.58 -0.34 -12.61
N ILE A 180 25.62 -1.30 -13.56
CA ILE A 180 26.84 -1.73 -14.23
C ILE A 180 27.15 -0.75 -15.36
#